data_e8756fccb4ec1544d1279533313638ea
#
_entry.id   e8756fccb4ec1544d1279533313638ea
#
_cell.length_a   1.000
_cell.length_b   1.000
_cell.length_c   1.000
_cell.angle_alpha   90.00
_cell.angle_beta   90.00
_cell.angle_gamma   90.00
#
_symmetry.space_group_name_H-M   'P 1'
#
loop_
_entity.id
_entity.type
_entity.pdbx_description
1 polymer ?
#
loop_
_entity_poly.entity_id
_entity_poly.type
_entity_poly.pdbx_seq_one_letter_code
_entity_poly.pdbx_strand_id
1 'polypeptide(L)'
;MLTVRGDGLYRTKAFKSPSYVGDPINSVKLFNDKEVDELVVLDITGGEWSDEDFKKFEELAKYAFMPLAYGGRLSKLEHVARVFKAGYEKVILNTGAHLDYSLVSKVANVYGSQSVIVSIDVKRSFFKKRQKLVVSNGKRSLKMTHIDAAIAAERAGAGEIIIRSVDDDGLMEGYDISLIKELKRKVSIPIVAAGGAGSLKHFQEAIENGAHSVAAGSMFVYQGKHRAVLINYPSREVLKENSLIYRK
;
A
#
# COMPACT_ATOMS: atom_id res chain seq x y z
N MET A 1 -3.36 -4.48 -3.95
CA MET A 1 -1.90 -4.22 -3.77
C MET A 1 -1.12 -5.44 -4.22
N LEU A 2 -0.14 -5.26 -5.10
CA LEU A 2 0.81 -6.28 -5.54
C LEU A 2 2.18 -6.03 -4.90
N THR A 3 2.85 -7.09 -4.44
CA THR A 3 4.21 -7.02 -3.92
C THR A 3 5.14 -7.75 -4.88
N VAL A 4 6.10 -7.02 -5.46
CA VAL A 4 7.04 -7.52 -6.47
C VAL A 4 8.41 -7.69 -5.83
N ARG A 5 9.07 -8.80 -6.12
CA ARG A 5 10.45 -9.07 -5.73
C ARG A 5 11.18 -9.72 -6.90
N GLY A 6 12.23 -9.06 -7.43
CA GLY A 6 12.85 -9.51 -8.66
C GLY A 6 11.83 -9.57 -9.80
N ASP A 7 11.69 -10.72 -10.45
CA ASP A 7 10.80 -10.91 -11.60
C ASP A 7 9.43 -11.49 -11.24
N GLY A 8 9.13 -11.67 -9.94
CA GLY A 8 7.91 -12.35 -9.50
C GLY A 8 7.04 -11.56 -8.56
N LEU A 9 5.76 -11.93 -8.52
CA LEU A 9 4.85 -11.55 -7.45
C LEU A 9 5.01 -12.47 -6.27
N TYR A 10 5.05 -11.86 -5.09
CA TYR A 10 5.15 -12.58 -3.83
C TYR A 10 4.11 -12.08 -2.83
N ARG A 11 3.60 -12.99 -2.03
CA ARG A 11 2.79 -12.66 -0.85
C ARG A 11 3.54 -13.06 0.40
N THR A 12 3.43 -12.23 1.41
CA THR A 12 4.07 -12.45 2.71
C THR A 12 3.01 -12.59 3.81
N LYS A 13 3.39 -13.14 4.95
CA LYS A 13 2.65 -13.08 6.21
C LYS A 13 3.48 -12.29 7.21
N ALA A 14 2.94 -11.21 7.75
CA ALA A 14 3.63 -10.30 8.65
C ALA A 14 5.03 -9.87 8.12
N PHE A 15 5.11 -9.57 6.81
CA PHE A 15 6.33 -9.23 6.07
C PHE A 15 7.41 -10.33 6.05
N LYS A 16 7.03 -11.56 6.36
CA LYS A 16 7.93 -12.72 6.40
C LYS A 16 7.47 -13.80 5.40
N SER A 17 8.33 -14.79 5.18
CA SER A 17 8.02 -15.99 4.41
C SER A 17 7.39 -15.69 3.05
N PRO A 18 8.13 -15.04 2.13
CA PRO A 18 7.60 -14.72 0.81
C PRO A 18 7.26 -16.00 0.04
N SER A 19 6.02 -16.09 -0.45
CA SER A 19 5.54 -17.17 -1.31
C SER A 19 5.29 -16.60 -2.70
N TYR A 20 5.83 -17.22 -3.72
CA TYR A 20 5.59 -16.85 -5.11
C TYR A 20 4.14 -17.12 -5.49
N VAL A 21 3.52 -16.17 -6.17
CA VAL A 21 2.10 -16.25 -6.55
C VAL A 21 1.85 -15.97 -8.03
N GLY A 22 2.85 -15.63 -8.81
CA GLY A 22 2.69 -15.46 -10.25
C GLY A 22 3.58 -14.40 -10.88
N ASP A 23 3.33 -14.18 -12.15
CA ASP A 23 3.97 -13.17 -12.97
C ASP A 23 3.29 -11.79 -12.79
N PRO A 24 4.06 -10.69 -12.60
CA PRO A 24 3.49 -9.36 -12.39
C PRO A 24 2.66 -8.85 -13.57
N ILE A 25 3.15 -9.00 -14.80
CA ILE A 25 2.47 -8.48 -16.01
C ILE A 25 1.16 -9.22 -16.25
N ASN A 26 1.17 -10.55 -16.15
CA ASN A 26 -0.05 -11.34 -16.29
C ASN A 26 -1.08 -10.99 -15.21
N SER A 27 -0.61 -10.70 -14.00
CA SER A 27 -1.50 -10.28 -12.91
C SER A 27 -2.11 -8.91 -13.16
N VAL A 28 -1.37 -7.96 -13.71
CA VAL A 28 -1.91 -6.64 -14.11
C VAL A 28 -2.99 -6.80 -15.17
N LYS A 29 -2.77 -7.64 -16.19
CA LYS A 29 -3.78 -7.93 -17.23
C LYS A 29 -5.05 -8.52 -16.62
N LEU A 30 -4.93 -9.46 -15.69
CA LEU A 30 -6.09 -10.03 -14.99
C LEU A 30 -6.84 -8.98 -14.15
N PHE A 31 -6.13 -8.04 -13.51
CA PHE A 31 -6.77 -6.94 -12.78
C PHE A 31 -7.42 -5.91 -13.72
N ASN A 32 -6.89 -5.68 -14.94
CA ASN A 32 -7.59 -4.90 -15.95
C ASN A 32 -8.96 -5.54 -16.29
N ASP A 33 -8.98 -6.85 -16.58
CA ASP A 33 -10.20 -7.59 -16.91
C ASP A 33 -11.23 -7.57 -15.76
N LYS A 34 -10.77 -7.34 -14.53
CA LYS A 34 -11.62 -7.21 -13.34
C LYS A 34 -12.01 -5.77 -13.01
N GLU A 35 -11.59 -4.80 -13.82
CA GLU A 35 -11.91 -3.38 -13.66
C GLU A 35 -11.64 -2.85 -12.23
N VAL A 36 -10.46 -3.16 -11.68
CA VAL A 36 -10.09 -2.69 -10.33
C VAL A 36 -9.98 -1.17 -10.30
N ASP A 37 -10.34 -0.55 -9.17
CA ASP A 37 -10.39 0.92 -9.04
C ASP A 37 -9.00 1.55 -9.09
N GLU A 38 -8.00 0.96 -8.42
CA GLU A 38 -6.61 1.40 -8.39
C GLU A 38 -5.69 0.20 -8.09
N LEU A 39 -4.53 0.14 -8.72
CA LEU A 39 -3.55 -0.90 -8.48
C LEU A 39 -2.28 -0.32 -7.84
N VAL A 40 -1.94 -0.81 -6.66
CA VAL A 40 -0.70 -0.48 -5.96
C VAL A 40 0.35 -1.53 -6.24
N VAL A 41 1.51 -1.12 -6.73
CA VAL A 41 2.69 -1.97 -6.97
C VAL A 41 3.78 -1.61 -5.96
N LEU A 42 4.11 -2.55 -5.09
CA LEU A 42 5.16 -2.39 -4.07
C LEU A 42 6.38 -3.23 -4.42
N ASP A 43 7.49 -2.58 -4.71
CA ASP A 43 8.78 -3.23 -4.84
C ASP A 43 9.36 -3.54 -3.44
N ILE A 44 9.40 -4.83 -3.12
CA ILE A 44 9.94 -5.35 -1.86
C ILE A 44 11.31 -6.01 -2.01
N THR A 45 11.99 -5.81 -3.14
CA THR A 45 13.29 -6.42 -3.43
C THR A 45 14.35 -6.03 -2.38
N GLY A 46 14.33 -4.78 -1.94
CA GLY A 46 15.34 -4.24 -1.01
C GLY A 46 16.62 -3.80 -1.73
N GLY A 47 17.59 -3.30 -0.97
CA GLY A 47 18.81 -2.71 -1.54
C GLY A 47 18.61 -1.30 -2.09
N GLU A 48 19.60 -0.85 -2.87
CA GLU A 48 19.53 0.43 -3.56
C GLU A 48 18.66 0.34 -4.81
N TRP A 49 18.11 1.47 -5.23
CA TRP A 49 17.31 1.57 -6.43
C TRP A 49 18.23 1.56 -7.65
N SER A 50 18.02 0.66 -8.60
CA SER A 50 18.80 0.58 -9.83
C SER A 50 17.93 0.81 -11.07
N ASP A 51 18.54 1.34 -12.12
CA ASP A 51 17.88 1.58 -13.40
C ASP A 51 17.41 0.29 -14.05
N GLU A 52 18.19 -0.78 -13.92
CA GLU A 52 17.88 -2.08 -14.51
C GLU A 52 16.67 -2.70 -13.81
N ASP A 53 16.64 -2.68 -12.48
CA ASP A 53 15.50 -3.17 -11.72
C ASP A 53 14.20 -2.41 -12.09
N PHE A 54 14.31 -1.09 -12.30
CA PHE A 54 13.15 -0.27 -12.59
C PHE A 54 12.55 -0.50 -13.98
N LYS A 55 13.32 -0.95 -14.97
CA LYS A 55 12.79 -1.28 -16.30
C LYS A 55 11.61 -2.24 -16.27
N LYS A 56 11.57 -3.15 -15.31
CA LYS A 56 10.45 -4.08 -15.09
C LYS A 56 9.16 -3.34 -14.72
N PHE A 57 9.28 -2.30 -13.89
CA PHE A 57 8.13 -1.48 -13.49
C PHE A 57 7.70 -0.53 -14.60
N GLU A 58 8.62 -0.04 -15.42
CA GLU A 58 8.31 0.69 -16.66
C GLU A 58 7.53 -0.21 -17.65
N GLU A 59 7.96 -1.47 -17.79
CA GLU A 59 7.25 -2.43 -18.65
C GLU A 59 5.86 -2.78 -18.10
N LEU A 60 5.75 -3.01 -16.77
CA LEU A 60 4.48 -3.31 -16.12
C LEU A 60 3.46 -2.20 -16.33
N ALA A 61 3.87 -0.94 -16.24
CA ALA A 61 2.98 0.22 -16.40
C ALA A 61 2.34 0.27 -17.79
N LYS A 62 3.00 -0.21 -18.84
CA LYS A 62 2.44 -0.24 -20.21
C LYS A 62 1.21 -1.13 -20.35
N TYR A 63 1.02 -2.10 -19.46
CA TYR A 63 -0.10 -3.03 -19.47
C TYR A 63 -1.25 -2.64 -18.56
N ALA A 64 -1.09 -1.58 -17.77
CA ALA A 64 -2.14 -1.15 -16.84
C ALA A 64 -3.06 -0.11 -17.48
N PHE A 65 -4.37 -0.33 -17.36
CA PHE A 65 -5.42 0.58 -17.82
C PHE A 65 -6.20 1.21 -16.67
N MET A 66 -5.85 0.83 -15.43
CA MET A 66 -6.34 1.47 -14.21
C MET A 66 -5.27 2.39 -13.62
N PRO A 67 -5.64 3.34 -12.74
CA PRO A 67 -4.69 4.16 -12.00
C PRO A 67 -3.65 3.31 -11.27
N LEU A 68 -2.37 3.67 -11.39
CA LEU A 68 -1.25 2.99 -10.78
C LEU A 68 -0.58 3.84 -9.70
N ALA A 69 -0.29 3.20 -8.56
CA ALA A 69 0.61 3.74 -7.55
C ALA A 69 1.86 2.84 -7.39
N TYR A 70 3.04 3.46 -7.31
CA TYR A 70 4.30 2.76 -7.10
C TYR A 70 4.90 3.07 -5.73
N GLY A 71 5.34 2.04 -5.03
CA GLY A 71 6.14 2.16 -3.81
C GLY A 71 7.32 1.21 -3.81
N GLY A 72 8.41 1.64 -3.19
CA GLY A 72 9.59 0.81 -3.01
C GLY A 72 10.88 1.54 -3.36
N ARG A 73 11.82 1.56 -2.41
CA ARG A 73 13.18 2.11 -2.56
C ARG A 73 13.28 3.58 -3.00
N LEU A 74 12.17 4.34 -2.99
CA LEU A 74 12.16 5.75 -3.36
C LEU A 74 12.78 6.60 -2.25
N SER A 75 13.94 7.22 -2.54
CA SER A 75 14.71 8.05 -1.60
C SER A 75 15.17 9.38 -2.18
N LYS A 76 14.97 9.60 -3.48
CA LYS A 76 15.39 10.81 -4.21
C LYS A 76 14.31 11.26 -5.17
N LEU A 77 14.29 12.56 -5.49
CA LEU A 77 13.33 13.14 -6.43
C LEU A 77 13.49 12.56 -7.85
N GLU A 78 14.72 12.24 -8.26
CA GLU A 78 14.99 11.64 -9.58
C GLU A 78 14.32 10.26 -9.72
N HIS A 79 14.30 9.44 -8.66
CA HIS A 79 13.59 8.17 -8.67
C HIS A 79 12.09 8.40 -8.86
N VAL A 80 11.53 9.37 -8.16
CA VAL A 80 10.10 9.74 -8.25
C VAL A 80 9.77 10.26 -9.65
N ALA A 81 10.59 11.14 -10.22
CA ALA A 81 10.40 11.65 -11.58
C ALA A 81 10.35 10.52 -12.62
N ARG A 82 11.19 9.51 -12.47
CA ARG A 82 11.18 8.35 -13.35
C ARG A 82 9.92 7.50 -13.21
N VAL A 83 9.41 7.35 -11.99
CA VAL A 83 8.13 6.65 -11.74
C VAL A 83 6.97 7.34 -12.48
N PHE A 84 6.85 8.66 -12.35
CA PHE A 84 5.80 9.40 -13.07
C PHE A 84 5.98 9.34 -14.58
N LYS A 85 7.23 9.42 -15.08
CA LYS A 85 7.53 9.28 -16.52
C LYS A 85 7.14 7.90 -17.06
N ALA A 86 7.17 6.86 -16.24
CA ALA A 86 6.75 5.51 -16.61
C ALA A 86 5.23 5.34 -16.69
N GLY A 87 4.43 6.33 -16.24
CA GLY A 87 2.97 6.30 -16.32
C GLY A 87 2.25 5.99 -15.00
N TYR A 88 2.97 5.95 -13.88
CA TYR A 88 2.33 5.88 -12.57
C TYR A 88 1.73 7.25 -12.18
N GLU A 89 0.59 7.23 -11.51
CA GLU A 89 -0.12 8.45 -11.11
C GLU A 89 0.19 8.88 -9.68
N LYS A 90 0.60 7.92 -8.83
CA LYS A 90 0.95 8.18 -7.43
C LYS A 90 2.23 7.47 -7.03
N VAL A 91 2.95 8.06 -6.09
CA VAL A 91 4.10 7.42 -5.42
C VAL A 91 3.82 7.18 -3.94
N ILE A 92 4.28 6.03 -3.45
CA ILE A 92 4.16 5.64 -2.05
C ILE A 92 5.54 5.69 -1.40
N LEU A 93 5.72 6.65 -0.53
CA LEU A 93 6.95 6.87 0.23
C LEU A 93 6.81 6.22 1.63
N ASN A 94 7.78 5.42 2.04
CA ASN A 94 7.86 4.84 3.38
C ASN A 94 9.22 5.21 4.01
N THR A 95 10.25 4.38 3.83
CA THR A 95 11.57 4.60 4.45
C THR A 95 12.14 5.96 4.12
N GLY A 96 12.08 6.39 2.85
CA GLY A 96 12.60 7.69 2.41
C GLY A 96 11.89 8.85 3.11
N ALA A 97 10.56 8.81 3.23
CA ALA A 97 9.79 9.84 3.92
C ALA A 97 10.11 9.90 5.41
N HIS A 98 10.12 8.75 6.09
CA HIS A 98 10.33 8.72 7.54
C HIS A 98 11.78 9.02 7.98
N LEU A 99 12.74 8.98 7.06
CA LEU A 99 14.11 9.44 7.29
C LEU A 99 14.29 10.93 6.98
N ASP A 100 13.58 11.44 5.97
CA ASP A 100 13.61 12.85 5.58
C ASP A 100 12.29 13.29 4.93
N TYR A 101 11.44 13.95 5.71
CA TYR A 101 10.16 14.49 5.22
C TYR A 101 10.29 15.59 4.15
N SER A 102 11.50 16.16 3.95
CA SER A 102 11.73 17.11 2.86
C SER A 102 11.51 16.45 1.48
N LEU A 103 11.70 15.14 1.36
CA LEU A 103 11.38 14.41 0.13
C LEU A 103 9.88 14.48 -0.18
N VAL A 104 9.02 14.31 0.83
CA VAL A 104 7.56 14.45 0.66
C VAL A 104 7.21 15.84 0.14
N SER A 105 7.76 16.89 0.78
CA SER A 105 7.52 18.27 0.37
C SER A 105 8.02 18.56 -1.05
N LYS A 106 9.20 18.09 -1.41
CA LYS A 106 9.75 18.24 -2.78
C LYS A 106 8.85 17.60 -3.83
N VAL A 107 8.37 16.38 -3.57
CA VAL A 107 7.49 15.66 -4.49
C VAL A 107 6.13 16.35 -4.58
N ALA A 108 5.53 16.75 -3.46
CA ALA A 108 4.25 17.45 -3.42
C ALA A 108 4.30 18.80 -4.16
N ASN A 109 5.40 19.54 -4.03
CA ASN A 109 5.59 20.81 -4.72
C ASN A 109 5.70 20.66 -6.25
N VAL A 110 6.27 19.56 -6.75
CA VAL A 110 6.48 19.34 -8.19
C VAL A 110 5.26 18.67 -8.83
N TYR A 111 4.67 17.67 -8.16
CA TYR A 111 3.65 16.79 -8.74
C TYR A 111 2.25 16.94 -8.11
N GLY A 112 2.13 17.79 -7.09
CA GLY A 112 0.89 17.95 -6.32
C GLY A 112 0.76 16.94 -5.18
N SER A 113 0.10 17.37 -4.10
CA SER A 113 -0.13 16.52 -2.91
C SER A 113 -0.89 15.25 -3.25
N GLN A 114 -1.87 15.30 -4.15
CA GLN A 114 -2.69 14.16 -4.57
C GLN A 114 -1.87 13.00 -5.17
N SER A 115 -0.65 13.27 -5.63
CA SER A 115 0.26 12.26 -6.19
C SER A 115 1.19 11.63 -5.16
N VAL A 116 1.11 12.05 -3.89
CA VAL A 116 2.02 11.61 -2.82
C VAL A 116 1.28 10.89 -1.70
N ILE A 117 1.61 9.63 -1.54
CA ILE A 117 1.12 8.80 -0.44
C ILE A 117 2.28 8.52 0.51
N VAL A 118 2.06 8.65 1.82
CA VAL A 118 3.02 8.18 2.83
C VAL A 118 2.49 6.91 3.48
N SER A 119 3.27 5.81 3.38
CA SER A 119 2.93 4.55 4.05
C SER A 119 3.51 4.54 5.46
N ILE A 120 2.66 4.22 6.42
CA ILE A 120 2.98 4.09 7.85
C ILE A 120 2.79 2.63 8.24
N ASP A 121 3.90 1.91 8.37
CA ASP A 121 3.89 0.50 8.75
C ASP A 121 4.05 0.39 10.28
N VAL A 122 3.09 -0.23 10.93
CA VAL A 122 3.03 -0.37 12.39
C VAL A 122 3.15 -1.81 12.78
N LYS A 123 4.02 -2.07 13.76
CA LYS A 123 4.24 -3.42 14.32
C LYS A 123 4.01 -3.42 15.82
N ARG A 124 3.30 -4.43 16.31
CA ARG A 124 3.10 -4.64 17.77
C ARG A 124 4.38 -5.11 18.43
N SER A 125 4.71 -4.53 19.58
CA SER A 125 5.87 -4.97 20.39
C SER A 125 5.45 -6.07 21.35
N PHE A 126 6.13 -7.22 21.28
CA PHE A 126 5.81 -8.40 22.06
C PHE A 126 5.76 -8.16 23.59
N PHE A 127 6.71 -7.36 24.12
CA PHE A 127 6.85 -7.18 25.57
C PHE A 127 6.09 -5.98 26.17
N LYS A 128 5.64 -5.00 25.36
CA LYS A 128 5.15 -3.72 25.93
C LYS A 128 3.75 -3.32 25.47
N LYS A 129 3.02 -4.16 24.74
CA LYS A 129 1.74 -3.79 24.07
C LYS A 129 1.79 -2.43 23.32
N ARG A 130 3.02 -1.99 22.95
CA ARG A 130 3.25 -0.72 22.27
C ARG A 130 3.35 -0.95 20.77
N GLN A 131 2.73 -0.09 20.03
CA GLN A 131 2.86 -0.01 18.58
C GLN A 131 4.17 0.70 18.24
N LYS A 132 4.91 0.18 17.26
CA LYS A 132 6.17 0.74 16.77
C LYS A 132 6.04 1.05 15.29
N LEU A 133 6.41 2.27 14.90
CA LEU A 133 6.65 2.60 13.50
C LEU A 133 7.85 1.80 12.99
N VAL A 134 7.69 1.12 11.87
CA VAL A 134 8.77 0.35 11.24
C VAL A 134 8.95 0.75 9.78
N VAL A 135 10.18 0.62 9.31
CA VAL A 135 10.61 0.91 7.93
C VAL A 135 11.47 -0.22 7.39
N SER A 136 11.90 -0.12 6.13
CA SER A 136 12.76 -1.12 5.50
C SER A 136 12.17 -2.53 5.55
N ASN A 137 10.92 -2.67 5.08
CA ASN A 137 10.16 -3.92 5.11
C ASN A 137 10.04 -4.52 6.53
N GLY A 138 9.78 -3.67 7.52
CA GLY A 138 9.59 -4.08 8.91
C GLY A 138 10.86 -4.45 9.68
N LYS A 139 12.04 -4.23 9.10
CA LYS A 139 13.34 -4.62 9.68
C LYS A 139 13.88 -3.60 10.68
N ARG A 140 13.54 -2.32 10.57
CA ARG A 140 14.03 -1.23 11.40
C ARG A 140 12.87 -0.52 12.09
N SER A 141 12.89 -0.41 13.42
CA SER A 141 11.95 0.41 14.18
C SER A 141 12.49 1.83 14.36
N LEU A 142 11.59 2.80 14.29
CA LEU A 142 11.89 4.20 14.58
C LEU A 142 11.40 4.57 15.99
N LYS A 143 11.98 5.64 16.57
CA LYS A 143 11.55 6.18 17.88
C LYS A 143 10.24 6.97 17.76
N MET A 144 9.95 7.52 16.57
CA MET A 144 8.73 8.26 16.27
C MET A 144 7.51 7.36 16.39
N THR A 145 6.39 7.89 16.88
CA THR A 145 5.11 7.18 16.90
C THR A 145 4.46 7.21 15.51
N HIS A 146 3.54 6.28 15.24
CA HIS A 146 2.78 6.29 13.98
C HIS A 146 1.90 7.55 13.86
N ILE A 147 1.43 8.11 14.98
CA ILE A 147 0.66 9.36 15.01
C ILE A 147 1.55 10.54 14.63
N ASP A 148 2.73 10.68 15.25
CA ASP A 148 3.65 11.77 14.90
C ASP A 148 4.10 11.66 13.45
N ALA A 149 4.30 10.44 12.94
CA ALA A 149 4.62 10.19 11.55
C ALA A 149 3.50 10.65 10.61
N ALA A 150 2.24 10.38 10.96
CA ALA A 150 1.08 10.81 10.18
C ALA A 150 0.96 12.34 10.12
N ILE A 151 1.10 13.01 11.27
CA ILE A 151 1.08 14.48 11.36
C ILE A 151 2.25 15.09 10.57
N ALA A 152 3.43 14.50 10.66
CA ALA A 152 4.59 14.96 9.90
C ALA A 152 4.41 14.79 8.39
N ALA A 153 3.82 13.66 7.95
CA ALA A 153 3.51 13.41 6.55
C ALA A 153 2.52 14.44 5.98
N GLU A 154 1.41 14.69 6.70
CA GLU A 154 0.42 15.70 6.32
C GLU A 154 1.04 17.10 6.23
N ARG A 155 1.80 17.53 7.24
CA ARG A 155 2.51 18.82 7.25
C ARG A 155 3.52 18.95 6.11
N ALA A 156 4.13 17.86 5.70
CA ALA A 156 5.07 17.81 4.59
C ALA A 156 4.39 17.85 3.22
N GLY A 157 3.05 17.75 3.15
CA GLY A 157 2.29 17.87 1.92
C GLY A 157 1.86 16.53 1.32
N ALA A 158 1.89 15.42 2.07
CA ALA A 158 1.26 14.18 1.62
C ALA A 158 -0.24 14.41 1.40
N GLY A 159 -0.79 13.88 0.32
CA GLY A 159 -2.22 13.94 0.02
C GLY A 159 -2.99 12.75 0.56
N GLU A 160 -2.30 11.66 0.93
CA GLU A 160 -2.93 10.45 1.42
C GLU A 160 -1.97 9.67 2.34
N ILE A 161 -2.51 8.93 3.30
CA ILE A 161 -1.76 8.04 4.18
C ILE A 161 -2.24 6.60 4.00
N ILE A 162 -1.33 5.67 3.78
CA ILE A 162 -1.60 4.24 3.94
C ILE A 162 -1.18 3.85 5.36
N ILE A 163 -2.13 3.42 6.20
CA ILE A 163 -1.83 2.80 7.49
C ILE A 163 -1.85 1.28 7.37
N ARG A 164 -0.76 0.62 7.75
CA ARG A 164 -0.63 -0.83 7.59
C ARG A 164 -0.19 -1.50 8.88
N SER A 165 -1.00 -2.44 9.36
CA SER A 165 -0.59 -3.36 10.41
C SER A 165 0.31 -4.45 9.82
N VAL A 166 1.58 -4.49 10.25
CA VAL A 166 2.55 -5.50 9.80
C VAL A 166 2.18 -6.88 10.31
N ASP A 167 1.72 -6.96 11.56
CA ASP A 167 1.39 -8.25 12.20
C ASP A 167 0.18 -8.92 11.58
N ASP A 168 -0.76 -8.16 11.02
CA ASP A 168 -1.98 -8.68 10.40
C ASP A 168 -1.83 -8.85 8.88
N ASP A 169 -0.75 -8.30 8.28
CA ASP A 169 -0.54 -8.38 6.84
C ASP A 169 -0.46 -9.82 6.33
N GLY A 170 -1.32 -10.15 5.38
CA GLY A 170 -1.40 -11.47 4.76
C GLY A 170 -2.15 -12.53 5.57
N LEU A 171 -2.64 -12.24 6.78
CA LEU A 171 -3.40 -13.19 7.61
C LEU A 171 -4.85 -13.34 7.13
N MET A 172 -5.46 -12.29 6.59
CA MET A 172 -6.86 -12.27 6.12
C MET A 172 -7.88 -12.31 7.27
N GLU A 173 -7.52 -11.79 8.45
CA GLU A 173 -8.33 -11.83 9.68
C GLU A 173 -8.96 -10.48 10.04
N GLY A 174 -8.74 -9.44 9.25
CA GLY A 174 -9.24 -8.07 9.43
C GLY A 174 -8.14 -7.04 9.56
N TYR A 175 -8.53 -5.76 9.46
CA TYR A 175 -7.63 -4.63 9.68
C TYR A 175 -7.48 -4.33 11.19
N ASP A 176 -6.38 -3.70 11.58
CA ASP A 176 -6.27 -3.12 12.92
C ASP A 176 -7.09 -1.82 12.99
N ILE A 177 -8.34 -1.95 13.45
CA ILE A 177 -9.31 -0.85 13.54
C ILE A 177 -8.85 0.24 14.52
N SER A 178 -8.04 -0.12 15.54
CA SER A 178 -7.53 0.86 16.50
C SER A 178 -6.61 1.88 15.84
N LEU A 179 -5.73 1.42 14.93
CA LEU A 179 -4.85 2.29 14.15
C LEU A 179 -5.62 3.30 13.29
N ILE A 180 -6.70 2.83 12.63
CA ILE A 180 -7.54 3.67 11.78
C ILE A 180 -8.20 4.78 12.63
N LYS A 181 -8.84 4.41 13.75
CA LYS A 181 -9.49 5.35 14.67
C LYS A 181 -8.52 6.37 15.25
N GLU A 182 -7.30 5.94 15.60
CA GLU A 182 -6.28 6.83 16.15
C GLU A 182 -5.85 7.88 15.13
N LEU A 183 -5.58 7.49 13.89
CA LEU A 183 -5.18 8.41 12.82
C LEU A 183 -6.31 9.36 12.43
N LYS A 184 -7.55 8.87 12.29
CA LYS A 184 -8.72 9.68 11.90
C LYS A 184 -8.93 10.89 12.82
N ARG A 185 -8.54 10.79 14.07
CA ARG A 185 -8.63 11.88 15.06
C ARG A 185 -7.50 12.90 14.96
N LYS A 186 -6.46 12.63 14.17
CA LYS A 186 -5.19 13.37 14.20
C LYS A 186 -4.80 14.02 12.89
N VAL A 187 -5.31 13.48 11.77
CA VAL A 187 -5.04 14.00 10.42
C VAL A 187 -6.34 14.26 9.66
N SER A 188 -6.29 15.19 8.74
CA SER A 188 -7.43 15.58 7.88
C SER A 188 -7.39 14.92 6.50
N ILE A 189 -6.21 14.50 6.05
CA ILE A 189 -6.01 13.87 4.75
C ILE A 189 -6.58 12.43 4.72
N PRO A 190 -6.93 11.91 3.54
CA PRO A 190 -7.43 10.56 3.35
C PRO A 190 -6.55 9.47 3.96
N ILE A 191 -7.20 8.48 4.58
CA ILE A 191 -6.56 7.31 5.18
C ILE A 191 -6.97 6.06 4.41
N VAL A 192 -6.00 5.33 3.91
CA VAL A 192 -6.16 3.99 3.30
C VAL A 192 -5.81 2.93 4.34
N ALA A 193 -6.75 2.06 4.68
CA ALA A 193 -6.47 0.92 5.53
C ALA A 193 -5.81 -0.22 4.72
N ALA A 194 -4.69 -0.77 5.21
CA ALA A 194 -3.98 -1.87 4.58
C ALA A 194 -3.48 -2.90 5.60
N GLY A 195 -3.27 -4.14 5.14
CA GLY A 195 -2.78 -5.26 5.97
C GLY A 195 -3.88 -5.91 6.81
N GLY A 196 -4.29 -7.13 6.41
CA GLY A 196 -5.22 -7.96 7.17
C GLY A 196 -6.55 -8.30 6.49
N ALA A 197 -6.98 -7.59 5.45
CA ALA A 197 -8.26 -7.85 4.80
C ALA A 197 -8.40 -9.26 4.24
N GLY A 198 -9.55 -9.88 4.50
CA GLY A 198 -9.90 -11.21 4.03
C GLY A 198 -11.36 -11.34 3.57
N SER A 199 -12.17 -10.27 3.74
CA SER A 199 -13.58 -10.26 3.34
C SER A 199 -14.08 -8.82 3.12
N LEU A 200 -15.21 -8.68 2.42
CA LEU A 200 -15.87 -7.37 2.25
C LEU A 200 -16.35 -6.78 3.58
N LYS A 201 -16.70 -7.62 4.55
CA LYS A 201 -17.04 -7.17 5.90
C LYS A 201 -15.90 -6.39 6.57
N HIS A 202 -14.66 -6.81 6.36
CA HIS A 202 -13.50 -6.08 6.88
C HIS A 202 -13.35 -4.71 6.20
N PHE A 203 -13.74 -4.58 4.92
CA PHE A 203 -13.77 -3.29 4.23
C PHE A 203 -14.81 -2.36 4.85
N GLN A 204 -16.04 -2.85 5.04
CA GLN A 204 -17.11 -2.09 5.69
C GLN A 204 -16.65 -1.61 7.07
N GLU A 205 -16.12 -2.50 7.89
CA GLU A 205 -15.65 -2.18 9.23
C GLU A 205 -14.57 -1.08 9.22
N ALA A 206 -13.61 -1.14 8.28
CA ALA A 206 -12.58 -0.11 8.15
C ALA A 206 -13.16 1.26 7.77
N ILE A 207 -14.07 1.30 6.79
CA ILE A 207 -14.73 2.54 6.33
C ILE A 207 -15.59 3.16 7.45
N GLU A 208 -16.40 2.36 8.13
CA GLU A 208 -17.22 2.81 9.27
C GLU A 208 -16.38 3.39 10.42
N ASN A 209 -15.12 2.95 10.53
CA ASN A 209 -14.20 3.40 11.58
C ASN A 209 -13.23 4.48 11.14
N GLY A 210 -13.44 5.07 9.94
CA GLY A 210 -12.78 6.30 9.50
C GLY A 210 -11.72 6.15 8.42
N ALA A 211 -11.54 4.97 7.85
CA ALA A 211 -10.79 4.84 6.59
C ALA A 211 -11.59 5.49 5.45
N HIS A 212 -10.90 6.19 4.55
CA HIS A 212 -11.53 6.75 3.34
C HIS A 212 -11.53 5.73 2.21
N SER A 213 -10.54 4.84 2.20
CA SER A 213 -10.43 3.73 1.27
C SER A 213 -9.72 2.55 1.92
N VAL A 214 -9.76 1.40 1.23
CA VAL A 214 -9.19 0.15 1.73
C VAL A 214 -8.35 -0.51 0.66
N ALA A 215 -7.25 -1.12 1.07
CA ALA A 215 -6.34 -1.83 0.20
C ALA A 215 -6.13 -3.27 0.67
N ALA A 216 -6.28 -4.21 -0.24
CA ALA A 216 -6.06 -5.63 0.03
C ALA A 216 -5.07 -6.24 -0.96
N GLY A 217 -4.42 -7.29 -0.53
CA GLY A 217 -3.52 -8.06 -1.39
C GLY A 217 -3.88 -9.53 -1.39
N SER A 218 -3.70 -10.22 -0.26
CA SER A 218 -3.94 -11.66 -0.13
C SER A 218 -5.37 -12.07 -0.46
N MET A 219 -6.36 -11.26 -0.09
CA MET A 219 -7.78 -11.47 -0.39
C MET A 219 -8.06 -11.58 -1.89
N PHE A 220 -7.32 -10.82 -2.72
CA PHE A 220 -7.52 -10.80 -4.17
C PHE A 220 -6.64 -11.81 -4.92
N VAL A 221 -5.74 -12.50 -4.22
CA VAL A 221 -4.80 -13.46 -4.82
C VAL A 221 -5.10 -14.88 -4.40
N TYR A 222 -5.64 -15.08 -3.19
CA TYR A 222 -5.92 -16.41 -2.65
C TYR A 222 -7.40 -16.70 -2.56
N GLN A 223 -7.79 -17.94 -2.93
CA GLN A 223 -9.15 -18.42 -2.75
C GLN A 223 -9.20 -19.71 -1.94
N GLY A 224 -10.26 -19.81 -1.16
CA GLY A 224 -10.63 -21.02 -0.43
C GLY A 224 -9.70 -21.34 0.76
N LYS A 225 -10.06 -22.40 1.48
CA LYS A 225 -9.36 -22.83 2.71
C LYS A 225 -7.89 -23.21 2.46
N HIS A 226 -7.58 -23.70 1.26
CA HIS A 226 -6.23 -24.12 0.89
C HIS A 226 -5.39 -22.99 0.27
N ARG A 227 -5.91 -21.76 0.23
CA ARG A 227 -5.23 -20.59 -0.36
C ARG A 227 -4.71 -20.87 -1.78
N ALA A 228 -5.56 -21.46 -2.64
CA ALA A 228 -5.23 -21.60 -4.05
C ALA A 228 -5.01 -20.23 -4.68
N VAL A 229 -3.97 -20.10 -5.52
CA VAL A 229 -3.71 -18.84 -6.22
C VAL A 229 -4.73 -18.69 -7.33
N LEU A 230 -5.63 -17.74 -7.15
CA LEU A 230 -6.65 -17.36 -8.13
C LEU A 230 -6.97 -15.88 -7.98
N ILE A 231 -6.46 -15.06 -8.89
CA ILE A 231 -6.72 -13.63 -8.88
C ILE A 231 -8.22 -13.37 -9.08
N ASN A 232 -8.80 -12.66 -8.13
CA ASN A 232 -10.20 -12.28 -8.15
C ASN A 232 -10.38 -10.86 -7.60
N TYR A 233 -11.47 -10.20 -8.02
CA TYR A 233 -11.88 -8.89 -7.53
C TYR A 233 -13.42 -8.83 -7.54
N PRO A 234 -14.06 -8.25 -6.52
CA PRO A 234 -15.52 -8.14 -6.48
C PRO A 234 -16.02 -7.28 -7.64
N SER A 235 -17.14 -7.67 -8.25
CA SER A 235 -17.76 -6.82 -9.26
C SER A 235 -18.29 -5.52 -8.66
N ARG A 236 -18.53 -4.53 -9.51
CA ARG A 236 -19.09 -3.23 -9.08
C ARG A 236 -20.46 -3.39 -8.40
N GLU A 237 -21.28 -4.35 -8.85
CA GLU A 237 -22.57 -4.67 -8.23
C GLU A 237 -22.37 -5.13 -6.79
N VAL A 238 -21.46 -6.08 -6.56
CA VAL A 238 -21.14 -6.59 -5.23
C VAL A 238 -20.60 -5.49 -4.31
N LEU A 239 -19.76 -4.60 -4.85
CA LEU A 239 -19.24 -3.46 -4.06
C LEU A 239 -20.36 -2.47 -3.70
N LYS A 240 -21.31 -2.20 -4.62
CA LYS A 240 -22.48 -1.35 -4.36
C LYS A 240 -23.41 -1.95 -3.33
N GLU A 241 -23.73 -3.24 -3.43
CA GLU A 241 -24.56 -3.96 -2.48
C GLU A 241 -24.00 -3.91 -1.06
N ASN A 242 -22.69 -3.92 -0.94
CA ASN A 242 -21.95 -3.81 0.33
C ASN A 242 -21.64 -2.37 0.74
N SER A 243 -22.20 -1.36 0.08
CA SER A 243 -21.99 0.07 0.39
C SER A 243 -20.50 0.51 0.38
N LEU A 244 -19.68 -0.14 -0.42
CA LEU A 244 -18.24 0.12 -0.53
C LEU A 244 -17.89 1.12 -1.63
N ILE A 245 -18.84 1.44 -2.52
CA ILE A 245 -18.73 2.52 -3.51
C ILE A 245 -20.04 3.33 -3.52
N TYR A 246 -19.93 4.61 -3.82
CA TYR A 246 -21.12 5.48 -3.89
C TYR A 246 -22.06 5.03 -5.02
N ARG A 247 -23.37 5.02 -4.72
CA ARG A 247 -24.38 4.97 -5.77
C ARG A 247 -24.31 6.32 -6.52
N LYS A 248 -23.95 6.27 -7.81
CA LYS A 248 -24.13 7.43 -8.69
C LYS A 248 -25.60 7.67 -8.92
#